data_0404c025ae1da58b7c6f107b33cbe3dc
#
_entry.id   0404c025ae1da58b7c6f107b33cbe3dc
#
_cell.length_a   1.000
_cell.length_b   1.000
_cell.length_c   1.000
_cell.angle_alpha   90.00
_cell.angle_beta   90.00
_cell.angle_gamma   90.00
#
_symmetry.space_group_name_H-M   'P 1'
#
loop_
_entity.id
_entity.type
_entity.pdbx_description
1 polymer ?
#
loop_
_entity_poly.entity_id
_entity_poly.type
_entity_poly.pdbx_seq_one_letter_code
_entity_poly.pdbx_strand_id
1 'polypeptide(L)'
;MKRFSLLICCLTLFGLSLYARPQHDVSGPLRFGIVTAVDSLPVILAYERGLFAEEGVDIQLIRFPNPLERNTALQTGQLDGAVHDLLDAAIFTAAGIDFRITSMTNGRIGIVGSPQSGITDLEGLRGRSVGLFLNTMTHFIVDSLLETVGIGMTEYEALAVPNILLRLEMVLNGSIDAGILPEPLLTAAVAQGAVLLGTTDNTGLEAGLLFFSQRALDTRLEEVRAFHRAYYRAAMLINENPDAFRDFLVQEAGFPAAVRDDFRWVTFTQPALPTDEQANRALDWLRIRNPLSRELVPSDLTDPRAIVEWSN
;
A
#
# COMPACT_ATOMS: atom_id res chain seq x y z
N MET A 1 -39.24 -21.19 72.44
CA MET A 1 -39.47 -20.41 71.23
C MET A 1 -38.12 -19.97 70.71
N LYS A 2 -37.53 -20.74 69.76
CA LYS A 2 -36.20 -20.48 69.19
C LYS A 2 -36.39 -19.97 67.77
N ARG A 3 -35.94 -18.76 67.49
CA ARG A 3 -35.91 -18.16 66.14
C ARG A 3 -34.68 -18.63 65.42
N PHE A 4 -34.81 -19.35 64.31
CA PHE A 4 -33.75 -19.69 63.36
C PHE A 4 -33.64 -18.58 62.34
N SER A 5 -32.50 -17.88 62.31
CA SER A 5 -32.17 -16.94 61.27
C SER A 5 -31.43 -17.69 60.18
N LEU A 6 -32.01 -17.70 58.96
CA LEU A 6 -31.43 -18.28 57.75
C LEU A 6 -30.56 -17.19 57.07
N LEU A 7 -29.25 -17.39 57.05
CA LEU A 7 -28.30 -16.50 56.35
C LEU A 7 -28.18 -17.00 54.92
N ILE A 8 -28.78 -16.24 53.98
CA ILE A 8 -28.66 -16.51 52.54
C ILE A 8 -27.32 -15.87 52.06
N CYS A 9 -26.34 -16.70 51.76
CA CYS A 9 -25.08 -16.32 51.15
C CYS A 9 -25.27 -16.22 49.61
N CYS A 10 -25.45 -15.00 49.07
CA CYS A 10 -25.44 -14.76 47.64
C CYS A 10 -23.98 -14.78 47.14
N LEU A 11 -23.57 -15.92 46.56
CA LEU A 11 -22.37 -15.99 45.73
C LEU A 11 -22.65 -15.31 44.37
N THR A 12 -22.17 -14.09 44.19
CA THR A 12 -22.08 -13.44 42.89
C THR A 12 -20.93 -14.04 42.11
N LEU A 13 -21.25 -14.96 41.23
CA LEU A 13 -20.35 -15.44 40.18
C LEU A 13 -20.12 -14.28 39.19
N PHE A 14 -19.02 -13.55 39.36
CA PHE A 14 -18.51 -12.65 38.35
C PHE A 14 -17.95 -13.52 37.20
N GLY A 15 -18.77 -13.73 36.17
CA GLY A 15 -18.33 -14.36 34.93
C GLY A 15 -17.28 -13.46 34.26
N LEU A 16 -16.01 -13.83 34.34
CA LEU A 16 -14.98 -13.34 33.42
C LEU A 16 -15.36 -13.84 32.01
N SER A 17 -16.06 -12.99 31.25
CA SER A 17 -16.15 -13.15 29.82
C SER A 17 -14.73 -12.95 29.27
N LEU A 18 -13.98 -14.03 29.13
CA LEU A 18 -12.80 -14.09 28.27
C LEU A 18 -13.31 -13.74 26.86
N TYR A 19 -13.06 -12.52 26.42
CA TYR A 19 -13.12 -12.17 25.02
C TYR A 19 -12.10 -13.05 24.29
N ALA A 20 -12.54 -14.22 23.85
CA ALA A 20 -11.77 -15.04 22.94
C ALA A 20 -11.56 -14.18 21.66
N ARG A 21 -10.34 -13.66 21.48
CA ARG A 21 -9.94 -13.22 20.15
C ARG A 21 -10.22 -14.36 19.19
N PRO A 22 -10.83 -14.13 18.02
CA PRO A 22 -11.04 -15.20 17.07
C PRO A 22 -9.69 -15.86 16.80
N GLN A 23 -9.57 -17.11 17.21
CA GLN A 23 -8.39 -17.94 16.95
C GLN A 23 -8.52 -18.34 15.48
N HIS A 24 -7.93 -17.51 14.59
CA HIS A 24 -7.86 -17.84 13.18
C HIS A 24 -7.07 -19.13 13.03
N ASP A 25 -7.69 -20.09 12.36
CA ASP A 25 -7.11 -21.41 12.09
C ASP A 25 -5.80 -21.22 11.31
N VAL A 26 -4.69 -21.69 11.85
CA VAL A 26 -3.37 -21.66 11.22
C VAL A 26 -3.32 -22.60 10.01
N SER A 27 -4.32 -23.46 9.83
CA SER A 27 -4.42 -24.46 8.77
C SER A 27 -5.12 -23.99 7.48
N GLY A 28 -5.74 -22.80 7.47
CA GLY A 28 -6.43 -22.25 6.30
C GLY A 28 -5.48 -21.53 5.32
N PRO A 29 -6.00 -21.05 4.16
CA PRO A 29 -5.21 -20.28 3.21
C PRO A 29 -4.65 -19.00 3.83
N LEU A 30 -3.50 -18.54 3.34
CA LEU A 30 -2.92 -17.26 3.70
C LEU A 30 -3.71 -16.15 3.02
N ARG A 31 -4.40 -15.33 3.81
CA ARG A 31 -5.33 -14.30 3.30
C ARG A 31 -4.56 -13.03 2.98
N PHE A 32 -4.48 -12.69 1.70
CA PHE A 32 -3.67 -11.59 1.23
C PHE A 32 -4.50 -10.54 0.51
N GLY A 33 -4.41 -9.28 0.97
CA GLY A 33 -5.18 -8.15 0.47
C GLY A 33 -4.44 -7.33 -0.59
N ILE A 34 -5.13 -6.95 -1.66
CA ILE A 34 -4.63 -6.04 -2.67
C ILE A 34 -5.66 -4.98 -3.06
N VAL A 35 -5.19 -3.89 -3.65
CA VAL A 35 -5.99 -2.97 -4.46
C VAL A 35 -5.50 -3.06 -5.91
N THR A 36 -6.32 -2.59 -6.86
CA THR A 36 -5.90 -2.55 -8.28
C THR A 36 -4.87 -1.45 -8.48
N ALA A 37 -3.59 -1.84 -8.51
CA ALA A 37 -2.44 -0.96 -8.70
C ALA A 37 -1.25 -1.75 -9.26
N VAL A 38 -0.24 -1.05 -9.77
CA VAL A 38 0.93 -1.65 -10.39
C VAL A 38 1.72 -2.55 -9.45
N ASP A 39 1.90 -2.12 -8.21
CA ASP A 39 2.60 -2.86 -7.16
C ASP A 39 1.95 -4.20 -6.80
N SER A 40 0.68 -4.39 -7.17
CA SER A 40 -0.06 -5.64 -7.01
C SER A 40 0.10 -6.60 -8.21
N LEU A 41 0.63 -6.17 -9.35
CA LEU A 41 0.69 -7.00 -10.57
C LEU A 41 1.42 -8.32 -10.39
N PRO A 42 2.61 -8.39 -9.74
CA PRO A 42 3.28 -9.68 -9.54
C PRO A 42 2.48 -10.62 -8.63
N VAL A 43 1.76 -10.09 -7.62
CA VAL A 43 0.89 -10.90 -6.76
C VAL A 43 -0.27 -11.49 -7.55
N ILE A 44 -0.91 -10.66 -8.39
CA ILE A 44 -2.02 -11.10 -9.24
C ILE A 44 -1.54 -12.16 -10.24
N LEU A 45 -0.41 -11.91 -10.91
CA LEU A 45 0.15 -12.86 -11.87
C LEU A 45 0.53 -14.19 -11.21
N ALA A 46 1.17 -14.13 -10.03
CA ALA A 46 1.52 -15.34 -9.28
C ALA A 46 0.27 -16.16 -8.92
N TYR A 47 -0.81 -15.50 -8.54
CA TYR A 47 -2.08 -16.14 -8.22
C TYR A 47 -2.73 -16.78 -9.45
N GLU A 48 -2.88 -16.04 -10.54
CA GLU A 48 -3.54 -16.49 -11.76
C GLU A 48 -2.75 -17.61 -12.49
N ARG A 49 -1.43 -17.64 -12.34
CA ARG A 49 -0.55 -18.66 -12.91
C ARG A 49 -0.28 -19.85 -11.98
N GLY A 50 -0.85 -19.87 -10.77
CA GLY A 50 -0.68 -20.94 -9.80
C GLY A 50 0.71 -21.01 -9.17
N LEU A 51 1.53 -19.95 -9.29
CA LEU A 51 2.91 -19.96 -8.77
C LEU A 51 2.96 -20.10 -7.25
N PHE A 52 1.95 -19.62 -6.53
CA PHE A 52 1.85 -19.82 -5.09
C PHE A 52 1.69 -21.29 -4.73
N ALA A 53 0.83 -22.01 -5.45
CA ALA A 53 0.64 -23.45 -5.24
C ALA A 53 1.90 -24.25 -5.59
N GLU A 54 2.63 -23.88 -6.64
CA GLU A 54 3.92 -24.47 -7.00
C GLU A 54 4.98 -24.29 -5.91
N GLU A 55 4.96 -23.16 -5.20
CA GLU A 55 5.82 -22.89 -4.03
C GLU A 55 5.30 -23.51 -2.73
N GLY A 56 4.14 -24.21 -2.78
CA GLY A 56 3.58 -24.92 -1.64
C GLY A 56 2.80 -24.02 -0.67
N VAL A 57 2.33 -22.85 -1.10
CA VAL A 57 1.50 -21.98 -0.28
C VAL A 57 0.10 -21.84 -0.85
N ASP A 58 -0.90 -22.04 0.00
CA ASP A 58 -2.31 -21.81 -0.32
C ASP A 58 -2.68 -20.34 0.00
N ILE A 59 -3.13 -19.60 -1.01
CA ILE A 59 -3.43 -18.16 -0.92
C ILE A 59 -4.91 -17.91 -1.21
N GLN A 60 -5.55 -17.16 -0.34
CA GLN A 60 -6.82 -16.49 -0.62
C GLN A 60 -6.52 -15.02 -0.96
N LEU A 61 -6.51 -14.70 -2.25
CA LEU A 61 -6.31 -13.34 -2.72
C LEU A 61 -7.62 -12.54 -2.62
N ILE A 62 -7.61 -11.43 -1.88
CA ILE A 62 -8.78 -10.59 -1.61
C ILE A 62 -8.55 -9.21 -2.24
N ARG A 63 -9.41 -8.82 -3.19
CA ARG A 63 -9.35 -7.53 -3.87
C ARG A 63 -10.25 -6.52 -3.15
N PHE A 64 -9.69 -5.37 -2.81
CA PHE A 64 -10.41 -4.27 -2.19
C PHE A 64 -10.59 -3.12 -3.19
N PRO A 65 -11.75 -2.44 -3.17
CA PRO A 65 -12.02 -1.32 -4.09
C PRO A 65 -11.16 -0.07 -3.77
N ASN A 66 -10.66 0.03 -2.54
CA ASN A 66 -9.85 1.16 -2.08
C ASN A 66 -8.97 0.80 -0.87
N PRO A 67 -7.93 1.60 -0.57
CA PRO A 67 -7.05 1.37 0.57
C PRO A 67 -7.75 1.41 1.94
N LEU A 68 -8.80 2.20 2.11
CA LEU A 68 -9.50 2.33 3.40
C LEU A 68 -10.14 0.99 3.82
N GLU A 69 -10.80 0.31 2.90
CA GLU A 69 -11.42 -0.99 3.18
C GLU A 69 -10.34 -2.06 3.45
N ARG A 70 -9.25 -2.09 2.66
CA ARG A 70 -8.09 -2.96 2.92
C ARG A 70 -7.51 -2.71 4.33
N ASN A 71 -7.31 -1.46 4.70
CA ASN A 71 -6.77 -1.08 6.01
C ASN A 71 -7.70 -1.52 7.15
N THR A 72 -9.01 -1.40 6.96
CA THR A 72 -10.00 -1.90 7.93
C THR A 72 -9.90 -3.42 8.09
N ALA A 73 -9.74 -4.17 7.00
CA ALA A 73 -9.58 -5.63 7.04
C ALA A 73 -8.27 -6.05 7.74
N LEU A 74 -7.17 -5.29 7.55
CA LEU A 74 -5.91 -5.49 8.29
C LEU A 74 -6.10 -5.27 9.79
N GLN A 75 -6.69 -4.12 10.17
CA GLN A 75 -6.91 -3.74 11.57
C GLN A 75 -7.80 -4.72 12.33
N THR A 76 -8.77 -5.31 11.64
CA THR A 76 -9.70 -6.31 12.23
C THR A 76 -9.16 -7.74 12.18
N GLY A 77 -7.93 -7.96 11.66
CA GLY A 77 -7.30 -9.27 11.59
C GLY A 77 -7.91 -10.20 10.54
N GLN A 78 -8.62 -9.66 9.55
CA GLN A 78 -9.20 -10.44 8.45
C GLN A 78 -8.15 -10.84 7.40
N LEU A 79 -6.98 -10.18 7.40
CA LEU A 79 -5.88 -10.45 6.50
C LEU A 79 -4.64 -10.91 7.28
N ASP A 80 -3.85 -11.75 6.65
CA ASP A 80 -2.53 -12.17 7.12
C ASP A 80 -1.42 -11.32 6.49
N GLY A 81 -1.68 -10.71 5.34
CA GLY A 81 -0.79 -9.76 4.66
C GLY A 81 -1.52 -8.93 3.60
N ALA A 82 -0.82 -7.95 3.06
CA ALA A 82 -1.33 -7.11 1.97
C ALA A 82 -0.19 -6.43 1.19
N VAL A 83 -0.49 -5.98 -0.02
CA VAL A 83 0.25 -4.87 -0.65
C VAL A 83 -0.15 -3.59 0.06
N HIS A 84 0.84 -2.81 0.47
CA HIS A 84 0.63 -1.65 1.34
C HIS A 84 1.61 -0.51 0.99
N ASP A 85 1.72 0.50 1.85
CA ASP A 85 2.68 1.60 1.72
C ASP A 85 3.42 1.91 3.02
N LEU A 86 4.56 2.60 2.88
CA LEU A 86 5.50 2.82 3.98
C LEU A 86 4.95 3.76 5.07
N LEU A 87 4.12 4.77 4.71
CA LEU A 87 3.56 5.68 5.69
C LEU A 87 2.50 4.98 6.55
N ASP A 88 1.57 4.27 5.91
CA ASP A 88 0.55 3.53 6.63
C ASP A 88 1.18 2.43 7.49
N ALA A 89 2.28 1.78 7.04
CA ALA A 89 3.03 0.82 7.86
C ALA A 89 3.56 1.47 9.15
N ALA A 90 4.11 2.69 9.06
CA ALA A 90 4.57 3.43 10.24
C ALA A 90 3.40 3.82 11.16
N ILE A 91 2.29 4.29 10.59
CA ILE A 91 1.07 4.64 11.35
C ILE A 91 0.52 3.40 12.08
N PHE A 92 0.44 2.25 11.41
CA PHE A 92 -0.02 0.99 12.02
C PHE A 92 0.89 0.54 13.16
N THR A 93 2.20 0.56 12.92
CA THR A 93 3.19 0.21 13.95
C THR A 93 3.11 1.12 15.16
N ALA A 94 2.96 2.44 14.95
CA ALA A 94 2.77 3.41 16.03
C ALA A 94 1.46 3.18 16.82
N ALA A 95 0.40 2.77 16.14
CA ALA A 95 -0.89 2.44 16.74
C ALA A 95 -0.92 1.07 17.44
N GLY A 96 0.19 0.30 17.41
CA GLY A 96 0.27 -1.03 18.00
C GLY A 96 -0.43 -2.13 17.19
N ILE A 97 -0.70 -1.88 15.91
CA ILE A 97 -1.21 -2.88 14.97
C ILE A 97 -0.01 -3.68 14.47
N ASP A 98 0.01 -4.96 14.76
CA ASP A 98 1.23 -5.77 14.72
C ASP A 98 1.46 -6.40 13.34
N PHE A 99 1.90 -5.57 12.41
CA PHE A 99 2.32 -5.93 11.06
C PHE A 99 3.74 -5.46 10.81
N ARG A 100 4.45 -6.12 9.88
CA ARG A 100 5.82 -5.79 9.50
C ARG A 100 5.98 -5.78 7.99
N ILE A 101 6.84 -4.88 7.54
CA ILE A 101 7.31 -4.84 6.16
C ILE A 101 8.24 -6.03 5.95
N THR A 102 7.96 -6.82 4.93
CA THR A 102 8.77 -7.98 4.56
C THR A 102 9.49 -7.80 3.23
N SER A 103 9.04 -6.84 2.41
CA SER A 103 9.72 -6.41 1.19
C SER A 103 9.15 -5.09 0.70
N MET A 104 9.96 -4.34 -0.04
CA MET A 104 9.46 -3.33 -0.97
C MET A 104 8.84 -4.00 -2.20
N THR A 105 7.97 -3.27 -2.89
CA THR A 105 7.48 -3.57 -4.25
C THR A 105 7.57 -2.29 -5.09
N ASN A 106 7.39 -2.41 -6.39
CA ASN A 106 7.56 -1.30 -7.32
C ASN A 106 6.21 -0.83 -7.84
N GLY A 107 5.96 0.45 -7.65
CA GLY A 107 4.81 1.17 -8.17
C GLY A 107 5.23 2.44 -8.90
N ARG A 108 4.28 3.08 -9.55
CA ARG A 108 4.50 4.36 -10.23
C ARG A 108 3.36 5.30 -9.89
N ILE A 109 3.73 6.46 -9.38
CA ILE A 109 2.79 7.53 -9.00
C ILE A 109 3.31 8.82 -9.63
N GLY A 110 2.41 9.70 -10.09
CA GLY A 110 2.82 10.96 -10.70
C GLY A 110 1.84 12.10 -10.45
N ILE A 111 2.33 13.31 -10.59
CA ILE A 111 1.54 14.53 -10.57
C ILE A 111 1.20 14.89 -12.02
N VAL A 112 -0.08 15.07 -12.28
CA VAL A 112 -0.58 15.55 -13.58
C VAL A 112 -1.24 16.92 -13.41
N GLY A 113 -0.94 17.81 -14.33
CA GLY A 113 -1.59 19.10 -14.45
C GLY A 113 -2.86 19.00 -15.29
N SER A 114 -3.85 19.81 -14.94
CA SER A 114 -5.06 19.97 -15.76
C SER A 114 -4.70 20.49 -17.17
N PRO A 115 -5.33 19.98 -18.22
CA PRO A 115 -5.15 20.53 -19.59
C PRO A 115 -5.43 22.04 -19.69
N GLN A 116 -6.26 22.58 -18.78
CA GLN A 116 -6.65 23.97 -18.76
C GLN A 116 -5.75 24.86 -17.86
N SER A 117 -4.90 24.28 -17.02
CA SER A 117 -4.10 25.03 -16.05
C SER A 117 -2.95 25.82 -16.66
N GLY A 118 -2.48 25.41 -17.84
CA GLY A 118 -1.28 25.97 -18.48
C GLY A 118 0.05 25.59 -17.78
N ILE A 119 0.01 24.69 -16.79
CA ILE A 119 1.18 24.21 -16.05
C ILE A 119 1.85 23.10 -16.86
N THR A 120 3.18 23.19 -17.04
CA THR A 120 3.97 22.27 -17.86
C THR A 120 5.05 21.51 -17.09
N ASP A 121 5.33 21.91 -15.85
CA ASP A 121 6.38 21.36 -14.99
C ASP A 121 6.00 21.48 -13.50
N LEU A 122 6.86 20.94 -12.61
CA LEU A 122 6.63 21.01 -11.16
C LEU A 122 6.75 22.43 -10.60
N GLU A 123 7.62 23.26 -11.17
CA GLU A 123 7.84 24.67 -10.75
C GLU A 123 6.57 25.48 -10.88
N GLY A 124 5.76 25.19 -11.91
CA GLY A 124 4.47 25.84 -12.16
C GLY A 124 3.41 25.56 -11.10
N LEU A 125 3.66 24.64 -10.16
CA LEU A 125 2.73 24.32 -9.07
C LEU A 125 2.81 25.27 -7.88
N ARG A 126 3.76 26.20 -7.86
CA ARG A 126 3.86 27.20 -6.77
C ARG A 126 2.59 28.05 -6.68
N GLY A 127 1.93 28.02 -5.52
CA GLY A 127 0.67 28.70 -5.28
C GLY A 127 -0.56 28.10 -5.97
N ARG A 128 -0.43 26.88 -6.53
CA ARG A 128 -1.51 26.18 -7.24
C ARG A 128 -2.14 25.09 -6.40
N SER A 129 -3.35 24.71 -6.78
CA SER A 129 -4.10 23.64 -6.13
C SER A 129 -3.66 22.26 -6.62
N VAL A 130 -3.38 21.35 -5.68
CA VAL A 130 -3.01 19.96 -5.95
C VAL A 130 -3.94 19.02 -5.20
N GLY A 131 -4.75 18.28 -5.94
CA GLY A 131 -5.64 17.26 -5.37
C GLY A 131 -4.85 16.03 -4.91
N LEU A 132 -5.05 15.62 -3.66
CA LEU A 132 -4.35 14.49 -3.05
C LEU A 132 -5.17 13.89 -1.88
N PHE A 133 -4.69 12.82 -1.24
CA PHE A 133 -5.22 12.37 0.03
C PHE A 133 -4.30 12.84 1.16
N LEU A 134 -4.80 13.77 1.99
CA LEU A 134 -4.02 14.40 3.06
C LEU A 134 -3.47 13.36 4.05
N ASN A 135 -2.23 13.58 4.47
CA ASN A 135 -1.51 12.79 5.48
C ASN A 135 -1.33 11.31 5.11
N THR A 136 -1.25 11.03 3.80
CA THR A 136 -0.98 9.69 3.25
C THR A 136 0.25 9.71 2.35
N MET A 137 0.60 8.55 1.81
CA MET A 137 1.68 8.38 0.84
C MET A 137 1.59 9.35 -0.34
N THR A 138 0.38 9.64 -0.85
CA THR A 138 0.22 10.59 -1.96
C THR A 138 0.60 12.01 -1.57
N HIS A 139 0.35 12.43 -0.32
CA HIS A 139 0.78 13.73 0.21
C HIS A 139 2.30 13.78 0.38
N PHE A 140 2.90 12.74 0.93
CA PHE A 140 4.35 12.60 1.06
C PHE A 140 5.07 12.69 -0.29
N ILE A 141 4.55 12.00 -1.32
CA ILE A 141 5.14 12.03 -2.67
C ILE A 141 5.02 13.43 -3.28
N VAL A 142 3.88 14.12 -3.13
CA VAL A 142 3.74 15.51 -3.63
C VAL A 142 4.76 16.42 -2.97
N ASP A 143 4.82 16.43 -1.63
CA ASP A 143 5.80 17.24 -0.88
C ASP A 143 7.25 16.93 -1.34
N SER A 144 7.57 15.63 -1.47
CA SER A 144 8.92 15.20 -1.86
C SER A 144 9.28 15.59 -3.30
N LEU A 145 8.35 15.50 -4.25
CA LEU A 145 8.57 15.91 -5.63
C LEU A 145 8.72 17.44 -5.74
N LEU A 146 7.88 18.20 -5.05
CA LEU A 146 7.93 19.66 -5.05
C LEU A 146 9.20 20.19 -4.38
N GLU A 147 9.71 19.51 -3.35
CA GLU A 147 10.98 19.85 -2.72
C GLU A 147 12.15 19.80 -3.70
N THR A 148 12.13 18.88 -4.69
CA THR A 148 13.21 18.79 -5.71
C THR A 148 13.35 20.04 -6.55
N VAL A 149 12.30 20.85 -6.64
CA VAL A 149 12.26 22.13 -7.39
C VAL A 149 12.14 23.34 -6.45
N GLY A 150 12.43 23.15 -5.16
CA GLY A 150 12.46 24.23 -4.18
C GLY A 150 11.08 24.78 -3.79
N ILE A 151 10.03 24.00 -3.94
CA ILE A 151 8.68 24.34 -3.45
C ILE A 151 8.46 23.67 -2.11
N GLY A 152 8.33 24.48 -1.07
CA GLY A 152 8.08 23.99 0.30
C GLY A 152 6.63 23.56 0.52
N MET A 153 6.43 22.79 1.61
CA MET A 153 5.15 22.20 1.99
C MET A 153 3.96 23.18 2.16
N THR A 154 4.23 24.48 2.27
CA THR A 154 3.21 25.55 2.43
C THR A 154 3.11 26.46 1.21
N GLU A 155 3.85 26.16 0.15
CA GLU A 155 3.90 27.00 -1.04
C GLU A 155 3.00 26.52 -2.19
N TYR A 156 2.17 25.53 -1.94
CA TYR A 156 1.08 25.06 -2.81
C TYR A 156 -0.18 24.79 -1.99
N GLU A 157 -1.34 24.69 -2.62
CA GLU A 157 -2.61 24.40 -1.95
C GLU A 157 -2.93 22.91 -2.03
N ALA A 158 -2.74 22.17 -0.92
CA ALA A 158 -3.09 20.76 -0.82
C ALA A 158 -4.60 20.61 -0.65
N LEU A 159 -5.29 20.09 -1.67
CA LEU A 159 -6.74 19.85 -1.63
C LEU A 159 -7.06 18.39 -1.29
N ALA A 160 -7.90 18.20 -0.27
CA ALA A 160 -8.35 16.88 0.16
C ALA A 160 -9.34 16.26 -0.84
N VAL A 161 -8.85 15.44 -1.76
CA VAL A 161 -9.64 14.64 -2.70
C VAL A 161 -9.25 13.16 -2.59
N PRO A 162 -9.71 12.46 -1.53
CA PRO A 162 -9.28 11.06 -1.27
C PRO A 162 -9.77 10.06 -2.32
N ASN A 163 -10.90 10.30 -2.96
CA ASN A 163 -11.39 9.45 -4.05
C ASN A 163 -10.57 9.69 -5.32
N ILE A 164 -9.83 8.66 -5.76
CA ILE A 164 -8.87 8.77 -6.86
C ILE A 164 -9.55 9.03 -8.21
N LEU A 165 -10.73 8.42 -8.45
CA LEU A 165 -11.48 8.64 -9.69
C LEU A 165 -12.03 10.07 -9.75
N LEU A 166 -12.59 10.57 -8.65
CA LEU A 166 -13.02 11.97 -8.55
C LEU A 166 -11.85 12.93 -8.78
N ARG A 167 -10.67 12.63 -8.21
CA ARG A 167 -9.46 13.42 -8.42
C ARG A 167 -9.06 13.49 -9.89
N LEU A 168 -9.08 12.34 -10.59
CA LEU A 168 -8.86 12.27 -12.04
C LEU A 168 -9.85 13.17 -12.78
N GLU A 169 -11.14 13.06 -12.50
CA GLU A 169 -12.20 13.88 -13.12
C GLU A 169 -11.98 15.37 -12.86
N MET A 170 -11.63 15.77 -11.65
CA MET A 170 -11.40 17.18 -11.28
C MET A 170 -10.18 17.76 -12.00
N VAL A 171 -9.11 16.98 -12.22
CA VAL A 171 -7.97 17.40 -13.05
C VAL A 171 -8.41 17.58 -14.50
N LEU A 172 -9.08 16.60 -15.07
CA LEU A 172 -9.45 16.61 -16.49
C LEU A 172 -10.44 17.74 -16.84
N ASN A 173 -11.33 18.08 -15.92
CA ASN A 173 -12.32 19.17 -16.15
C ASN A 173 -11.83 20.56 -15.68
N GLY A 174 -10.62 20.68 -15.13
CA GLY A 174 -10.04 21.93 -14.67
C GLY A 174 -10.58 22.46 -13.33
N SER A 175 -11.27 21.64 -12.54
CA SER A 175 -11.74 22.02 -11.20
C SER A 175 -10.61 22.18 -10.19
N ILE A 176 -9.45 21.55 -10.45
CA ILE A 176 -8.20 21.70 -9.73
C ILE A 176 -7.05 21.85 -10.74
N ASP A 177 -5.98 22.57 -10.36
CA ASP A 177 -4.85 22.81 -11.24
C ASP A 177 -4.04 21.56 -11.53
N ALA A 178 -3.88 20.69 -10.54
CA ALA A 178 -3.16 19.43 -10.65
C ALA A 178 -3.69 18.36 -9.68
N GLY A 179 -3.25 17.13 -9.88
CA GLY A 179 -3.56 16.03 -8.95
C GLY A 179 -2.52 14.93 -9.02
N ILE A 180 -2.34 14.20 -7.91
CA ILE A 180 -1.46 13.05 -7.88
C ILE A 180 -2.26 11.77 -8.14
N LEU A 181 -1.78 10.95 -9.08
CA LEU A 181 -2.44 9.72 -9.50
C LEU A 181 -1.45 8.55 -9.52
N PRO A 182 -1.82 7.38 -8.99
CA PRO A 182 -1.10 6.14 -9.22
C PRO A 182 -1.44 5.56 -10.59
N GLU A 183 -0.56 4.70 -11.11
CA GLU A 183 -0.94 3.83 -12.22
C GLU A 183 -2.08 2.86 -11.81
N PRO A 184 -3.02 2.52 -12.70
CA PRO A 184 -3.08 2.86 -14.13
C PRO A 184 -3.72 4.23 -14.44
N LEU A 185 -4.21 4.95 -13.45
CA LEU A 185 -4.95 6.21 -13.67
C LEU A 185 -4.04 7.35 -14.12
N LEU A 186 -2.75 7.28 -13.80
CA LEU A 186 -1.75 8.23 -14.31
C LEU A 186 -1.67 8.16 -15.85
N THR A 187 -1.50 6.96 -16.40
CA THR A 187 -1.53 6.75 -17.87
C THR A 187 -2.87 7.17 -18.46
N ALA A 188 -3.98 6.81 -17.82
CA ALA A 188 -5.31 7.19 -18.29
C ALA A 188 -5.52 8.72 -18.33
N ALA A 189 -4.99 9.45 -17.36
CA ALA A 189 -5.07 10.92 -17.33
C ALA A 189 -4.29 11.54 -18.50
N VAL A 190 -3.06 11.07 -18.71
CA VAL A 190 -2.21 11.56 -19.81
C VAL A 190 -2.84 11.27 -21.17
N ALA A 191 -3.39 10.07 -21.37
CA ALA A 191 -4.11 9.71 -22.60
C ALA A 191 -5.34 10.60 -22.86
N GLN A 192 -5.92 11.22 -21.82
CA GLN A 192 -7.02 12.16 -21.90
C GLN A 192 -6.58 13.64 -21.92
N GLY A 193 -5.29 13.91 -22.10
CA GLY A 193 -4.74 15.24 -22.31
C GLY A 193 -4.22 15.93 -21.03
N ALA A 194 -4.19 15.27 -19.89
CA ALA A 194 -3.52 15.81 -18.71
C ALA A 194 -2.00 15.89 -18.95
N VAL A 195 -1.34 16.90 -18.40
CA VAL A 195 0.09 17.13 -18.57
C VAL A 195 0.86 16.42 -17.46
N LEU A 196 1.76 15.50 -17.79
CA LEU A 196 2.63 14.86 -16.82
C LEU A 196 3.67 15.87 -16.32
N LEU A 197 3.64 16.20 -15.01
CA LEU A 197 4.53 17.19 -14.39
C LEU A 197 5.74 16.53 -13.71
N GLY A 198 5.54 15.39 -13.08
CA GLY A 198 6.59 14.64 -12.42
C GLY A 198 6.11 13.27 -11.94
N THR A 199 7.05 12.34 -11.72
CA THR A 199 6.75 10.98 -11.27
C THR A 199 7.74 10.52 -10.20
N THR A 200 7.42 9.38 -9.56
CA THR A 200 8.35 8.68 -8.65
C THR A 200 9.48 7.96 -9.39
N ASP A 201 9.50 7.96 -10.72
CA ASP A 201 10.55 7.30 -11.51
C ASP A 201 11.94 7.81 -11.11
N ASN A 202 12.85 6.91 -10.72
CA ASN A 202 14.25 7.21 -10.37
C ASN A 202 14.45 8.20 -9.20
N THR A 203 13.46 8.36 -8.33
CA THR A 203 13.53 9.30 -7.19
C THR A 203 13.86 8.64 -5.85
N GLY A 204 13.84 7.30 -5.78
CA GLY A 204 13.92 6.55 -4.54
C GLY A 204 12.68 6.71 -3.64
N LEU A 205 11.58 7.20 -4.22
CA LEU A 205 10.28 7.34 -3.55
C LEU A 205 9.37 6.13 -3.78
N GLU A 206 9.97 4.95 -3.94
CA GLU A 206 9.19 3.72 -3.98
C GLU A 206 8.41 3.59 -2.67
N ALA A 207 7.10 3.48 -2.83
CA ALA A 207 6.18 3.58 -1.73
C ALA A 207 5.51 2.26 -1.39
N GLY A 208 5.40 1.36 -2.38
CA GLY A 208 4.73 0.08 -2.25
C GLY A 208 5.56 -0.93 -1.46
N LEU A 209 4.89 -1.78 -0.71
CA LEU A 209 5.54 -2.83 0.07
C LEU A 209 4.64 -4.06 0.24
N LEU A 210 5.25 -5.18 0.59
CA LEU A 210 4.60 -6.38 1.09
C LEU A 210 4.62 -6.35 2.62
N PHE A 211 3.45 -6.50 3.22
CA PHE A 211 3.19 -6.27 4.63
C PHE A 211 2.50 -7.51 5.22
N PHE A 212 3.09 -8.12 6.25
CA PHE A 212 2.53 -9.31 6.88
C PHE A 212 2.33 -9.10 8.38
N SER A 213 1.29 -9.73 8.93
CA SER A 213 1.06 -9.73 10.37
C SER A 213 2.20 -10.44 11.10
N GLN A 214 2.57 -9.93 12.27
CA GLN A 214 3.56 -10.58 13.13
C GLN A 214 3.18 -12.03 13.42
N ARG A 215 1.87 -12.30 13.57
CA ARG A 215 1.36 -13.66 13.74
C ARG A 215 1.71 -14.56 12.55
N ALA A 216 1.50 -14.10 11.31
CA ALA A 216 1.87 -14.90 10.14
C ALA A 216 3.38 -15.15 10.08
N LEU A 217 4.19 -14.14 10.43
CA LEU A 217 5.65 -14.27 10.51
C LEU A 217 6.11 -15.23 11.61
N ASP A 218 5.40 -15.32 12.71
CA ASP A 218 5.78 -16.20 13.83
C ASP A 218 5.28 -17.63 13.65
N THR A 219 4.17 -17.85 12.95
CA THR A 219 3.54 -19.17 12.86
C THR A 219 3.56 -19.79 11.46
N ARG A 220 3.79 -19.00 10.40
CA ARG A 220 3.72 -19.40 8.99
C ARG A 220 4.91 -18.85 8.18
N LEU A 221 6.08 -18.67 8.77
CA LEU A 221 7.22 -17.99 8.14
C LEU A 221 7.62 -18.62 6.80
N GLU A 222 7.61 -19.95 6.70
CA GLU A 222 7.97 -20.64 5.45
C GLU A 222 6.95 -20.38 4.34
N GLU A 223 5.68 -20.23 4.67
CA GLU A 223 4.66 -19.85 3.68
C GLU A 223 4.83 -18.38 3.23
N VAL A 224 5.22 -17.47 4.14
CA VAL A 224 5.56 -16.08 3.77
C VAL A 224 6.81 -16.05 2.87
N ARG A 225 7.82 -16.87 3.14
CA ARG A 225 8.99 -17.02 2.25
C ARG A 225 8.61 -17.58 0.89
N ALA A 226 7.75 -18.61 0.86
CA ALA A 226 7.21 -19.17 -0.38
C ALA A 226 6.41 -18.14 -1.17
N PHE A 227 5.62 -17.29 -0.48
CA PHE A 227 4.93 -16.16 -1.09
C PHE A 227 5.94 -15.23 -1.80
N HIS A 228 7.03 -14.85 -1.15
CA HIS A 228 8.05 -13.98 -1.76
C HIS A 228 8.72 -14.65 -2.98
N ARG A 229 8.96 -15.96 -2.95
CA ARG A 229 9.50 -16.68 -4.12
C ARG A 229 8.54 -16.64 -5.30
N ALA A 230 7.25 -16.95 -5.07
CA ALA A 230 6.22 -16.88 -6.11
C ALA A 230 6.05 -15.46 -6.66
N TYR A 231 6.02 -14.46 -5.79
CA TYR A 231 5.98 -13.03 -6.15
C TYR A 231 7.15 -12.68 -7.09
N TYR A 232 8.38 -13.02 -6.71
CA TYR A 232 9.56 -12.68 -7.49
C TYR A 232 9.60 -13.40 -8.85
N ARG A 233 9.21 -14.66 -8.90
CA ARG A 233 9.05 -15.40 -10.16
C ARG A 233 8.08 -14.69 -11.10
N ALA A 234 6.93 -14.26 -10.60
CA ALA A 234 5.97 -13.50 -11.39
C ALA A 234 6.53 -12.14 -11.84
N ALA A 235 7.24 -11.44 -10.96
CA ALA A 235 7.92 -10.19 -11.26
C ALA A 235 8.92 -10.34 -12.41
N MET A 236 9.72 -11.40 -12.40
CA MET A 236 10.69 -11.68 -13.45
C MET A 236 10.01 -12.03 -14.78
N LEU A 237 8.92 -12.79 -14.77
CA LEU A 237 8.15 -13.06 -15.99
C LEU A 237 7.66 -11.77 -16.66
N ILE A 238 7.16 -10.81 -15.86
CA ILE A 238 6.74 -9.49 -16.37
C ILE A 238 7.96 -8.74 -16.93
N ASN A 239 9.07 -8.69 -16.21
CA ASN A 239 10.27 -7.97 -16.63
C ASN A 239 10.87 -8.51 -17.93
N GLU A 240 10.88 -9.85 -18.12
CA GLU A 240 11.44 -10.49 -19.29
C GLU A 240 10.69 -10.16 -20.58
N ASN A 241 9.35 -10.09 -20.51
CA ASN A 241 8.54 -9.78 -21.69
C ASN A 241 7.24 -9.04 -21.29
N PRO A 242 7.36 -7.75 -20.90
CA PRO A 242 6.21 -6.97 -20.39
C PRO A 242 5.06 -6.91 -21.40
N ASP A 243 5.34 -6.81 -22.70
CA ASP A 243 4.30 -6.69 -23.73
C ASP A 243 3.44 -7.95 -23.87
N ALA A 244 3.93 -9.11 -23.48
CA ALA A 244 3.13 -10.33 -23.43
C ALA A 244 2.01 -10.28 -22.37
N PHE A 245 2.10 -9.34 -21.42
CA PHE A 245 1.14 -9.18 -20.33
C PHE A 245 0.18 -8.02 -20.51
N ARG A 246 0.09 -7.39 -21.71
CA ARG A 246 -0.86 -6.27 -21.94
C ARG A 246 -2.32 -6.69 -21.78
N ASP A 247 -2.68 -7.89 -22.25
CA ASP A 247 -4.04 -8.41 -22.07
C ASP A 247 -4.33 -8.77 -20.61
N PHE A 248 -3.34 -9.30 -19.88
CA PHE A 248 -3.41 -9.58 -18.45
C PHE A 248 -3.77 -8.32 -17.63
N LEU A 249 -3.24 -7.13 -17.98
CA LEU A 249 -3.58 -5.88 -17.30
C LEU A 249 -5.10 -5.66 -17.25
N VAL A 250 -5.78 -5.93 -18.36
CA VAL A 250 -7.22 -5.66 -18.50
C VAL A 250 -8.05 -6.82 -17.97
N GLN A 251 -7.71 -8.04 -18.39
CA GLN A 251 -8.56 -9.20 -18.16
C GLN A 251 -8.47 -9.74 -16.74
N GLU A 252 -7.29 -9.69 -16.15
CA GLU A 252 -6.99 -10.33 -14.87
C GLU A 252 -6.63 -9.30 -13.79
N ALA A 253 -5.83 -8.27 -14.10
CA ALA A 253 -5.46 -7.25 -13.12
C ALA A 253 -6.54 -6.17 -12.92
N GLY A 254 -7.51 -6.05 -13.84
CA GLY A 254 -8.63 -5.14 -13.71
C GLY A 254 -8.31 -3.68 -14.06
N PHE A 255 -7.28 -3.46 -14.90
CA PHE A 255 -6.96 -2.14 -15.39
C PHE A 255 -7.96 -1.70 -16.47
N PRO A 256 -8.22 -0.38 -16.64
CA PRO A 256 -9.05 0.12 -17.71
C PRO A 256 -8.51 -0.30 -19.09
N ALA A 257 -9.39 -0.74 -19.99
CA ALA A 257 -8.98 -1.16 -21.34
C ALA A 257 -8.25 -0.05 -22.11
N ALA A 258 -8.59 1.21 -21.83
CA ALA A 258 -7.98 2.38 -22.47
C ALA A 258 -6.48 2.55 -22.18
N VAL A 259 -5.94 1.94 -21.11
CA VAL A 259 -4.52 2.05 -20.79
C VAL A 259 -3.68 0.90 -21.34
N ARG A 260 -4.32 -0.12 -21.92
CA ARG A 260 -3.67 -1.37 -22.33
C ARG A 260 -2.40 -1.16 -23.17
N ASP A 261 -2.50 -0.32 -24.19
CA ASP A 261 -1.42 -0.14 -25.17
C ASP A 261 -0.42 0.96 -24.73
N ASP A 262 -0.89 1.96 -23.99
CA ASP A 262 -0.09 3.09 -23.52
C ASP A 262 0.53 2.89 -22.14
N PHE A 263 0.20 1.77 -21.47
CA PHE A 263 0.69 1.49 -20.13
C PHE A 263 2.22 1.43 -20.09
N ARG A 264 2.81 2.26 -19.22
CA ARG A 264 4.25 2.28 -18.99
C ARG A 264 4.61 1.31 -17.87
N TRP A 265 5.27 0.22 -18.25
CA TRP A 265 5.73 -0.78 -17.31
C TRP A 265 6.80 -0.23 -16.35
N VAL A 266 6.73 -0.68 -15.11
CA VAL A 266 7.81 -0.53 -14.13
C VAL A 266 8.67 -1.78 -14.17
N THR A 267 9.95 -1.65 -13.79
CA THR A 267 10.82 -2.81 -13.54
C THR A 267 10.63 -3.27 -12.11
N PHE A 268 10.19 -4.49 -11.91
CA PHE A 268 10.07 -5.08 -10.59
C PHE A 268 11.44 -5.56 -10.11
N THR A 269 11.82 -5.13 -8.92
CA THR A 269 13.11 -5.51 -8.31
C THR A 269 12.99 -6.77 -7.47
N GLN A 270 14.13 -7.37 -7.17
CA GLN A 270 14.22 -8.46 -6.21
C GLN A 270 13.67 -7.98 -4.85
N PRO A 271 12.86 -8.80 -4.14
CA PRO A 271 12.37 -8.47 -2.82
C PRO A 271 13.50 -8.08 -1.85
N ALA A 272 13.40 -6.90 -1.31
CA ALA A 272 14.34 -6.34 -0.34
C ALA A 272 13.60 -5.44 0.65
N LEU A 273 14.12 -5.30 1.86
CA LEU A 273 13.60 -4.34 2.82
C LEU A 273 13.86 -2.89 2.37
N PRO A 274 13.07 -1.92 2.82
CA PRO A 274 13.39 -0.52 2.64
C PRO A 274 14.76 -0.23 3.27
N THR A 275 15.52 0.66 2.64
CA THR A 275 16.74 1.19 3.26
C THR A 275 16.38 2.06 4.46
N ASP A 276 17.33 2.23 5.39
CA ASP A 276 17.14 3.15 6.52
C ASP A 276 16.86 4.58 6.04
N GLU A 277 17.44 4.99 4.91
CA GLU A 277 17.19 6.30 4.30
C GLU A 277 15.73 6.44 3.85
N GLN A 278 15.19 5.46 3.13
CA GLN A 278 13.79 5.44 2.69
C GLN A 278 12.83 5.48 3.89
N ALA A 279 13.08 4.63 4.89
CA ALA A 279 12.27 4.57 6.10
C ALA A 279 12.34 5.89 6.90
N ASN A 280 13.54 6.46 7.09
CA ASN A 280 13.71 7.71 7.81
C ASN A 280 13.04 8.89 7.11
N ARG A 281 13.12 9.01 5.77
CA ARG A 281 12.40 10.05 5.02
C ARG A 281 10.91 10.04 5.32
N ALA A 282 10.29 8.87 5.33
CA ALA A 282 8.87 8.73 5.65
C ALA A 282 8.56 9.09 7.12
N LEU A 283 9.40 8.63 8.06
CA LEU A 283 9.25 8.94 9.49
C LEU A 283 9.45 10.43 9.78
N ASP A 284 10.44 11.08 9.15
CA ASP A 284 10.72 12.51 9.31
C ASP A 284 9.56 13.35 8.77
N TRP A 285 9.01 12.99 7.62
CA TRP A 285 7.83 13.64 7.08
C TRP A 285 6.61 13.49 8.01
N LEU A 286 6.38 12.29 8.56
CA LEU A 286 5.29 12.05 9.52
C LEU A 286 5.45 12.88 10.80
N ARG A 287 6.68 13.08 11.32
CA ARG A 287 6.93 13.95 12.48
C ARG A 287 6.43 15.38 12.27
N ILE A 288 6.47 15.86 11.03
CA ILE A 288 6.04 17.22 10.66
C ILE A 288 4.54 17.28 10.37
N ARG A 289 4.05 16.36 9.54
CA ARG A 289 2.68 16.43 8.98
C ARG A 289 1.63 15.69 9.80
N ASN A 290 1.99 14.58 10.39
CA ASN A 290 1.08 13.69 11.12
C ASN A 290 1.85 12.98 12.26
N PRO A 291 2.19 13.69 13.35
CA PRO A 291 3.00 13.13 14.41
C PRO A 291 2.43 11.82 14.95
N LEU A 292 3.27 10.81 15.00
CA LEU A 292 2.91 9.48 15.47
C LEU A 292 2.72 9.46 17.00
N SER A 293 1.96 8.49 17.49
CA SER A 293 1.69 8.29 18.93
C SER A 293 2.94 7.89 19.73
N ARG A 294 3.99 7.39 19.05
CA ARG A 294 5.31 7.08 19.60
C ARG A 294 6.39 7.30 18.54
N GLU A 295 7.62 7.52 18.99
CA GLU A 295 8.77 7.50 18.09
C GLU A 295 9.03 6.09 17.54
N LEU A 296 9.40 6.04 16.26
CA LEU A 296 9.78 4.83 15.57
C LEU A 296 11.15 5.00 14.92
N VAL A 297 11.86 3.87 14.80
CA VAL A 297 13.06 3.74 13.98
C VAL A 297 12.82 2.71 12.87
N PRO A 298 13.63 2.69 11.80
CA PRO A 298 13.41 1.79 10.65
C PRO A 298 13.22 0.32 11.02
N SER A 299 13.97 -0.18 12.02
CA SER A 299 13.86 -1.57 12.49
C SER A 299 12.54 -1.91 13.19
N ASP A 300 11.77 -0.91 13.64
CA ASP A 300 10.42 -1.15 14.19
C ASP A 300 9.41 -1.53 13.11
N LEU A 301 9.69 -1.16 11.86
CA LEU A 301 8.79 -1.33 10.73
C LEU A 301 8.97 -2.67 10.01
N THR A 302 10.15 -3.28 10.09
CA THR A 302 10.59 -4.36 9.21
C THR A 302 10.76 -5.69 9.93
N ASP A 303 10.63 -6.80 9.18
CA ASP A 303 11.05 -8.13 9.64
C ASP A 303 11.92 -8.80 8.56
N PRO A 304 13.23 -8.97 8.79
CA PRO A 304 14.13 -9.55 7.80
C PRO A 304 13.96 -11.07 7.62
N ARG A 305 13.26 -11.75 8.53
CA ARG A 305 13.10 -13.20 8.49
C ARG A 305 12.43 -13.72 7.22
N ALA A 306 11.58 -12.87 6.58
CA ALA A 306 10.87 -13.22 5.36
C ALA A 306 11.72 -13.11 4.09
N ILE A 307 12.86 -12.41 4.15
CA ILE A 307 13.79 -12.32 3.02
C ILE A 307 14.43 -13.69 2.79
N VAL A 308 14.37 -14.15 1.55
CA VAL A 308 14.99 -15.39 1.11
C VAL A 308 16.32 -15.09 0.42
N GLU A 309 17.30 -16.01 0.56
CA GLU A 309 18.49 -15.96 -0.26
C GLU A 309 18.12 -16.42 -1.68
N TRP A 310 18.34 -15.55 -2.64
CA TRP A 310 18.07 -15.84 -4.04
C TRP A 310 19.30 -16.48 -4.65
N SER A 311 19.18 -17.74 -5.08
CA SER A 311 20.23 -18.36 -5.91
C SER A 311 20.24 -17.63 -7.27
N ASN A 312 21.39 -17.05 -7.60
CA ASN A 312 21.65 -16.44 -8.91
C ASN A 312 21.58 -17.46 -10.02
#